data_ec0a920f37bf85a646f32b9ee5392754
#
_entry.id   ec0a920f37bf85a646f32b9ee5392754
#
_cell.length_a   1.000
_cell.length_b   1.000
_cell.length_c   1.000
_cell.angle_alpha   90.00
_cell.angle_beta   90.00
_cell.angle_gamma   90.00
#
_symmetry.space_group_name_H-M   'P 1'
#
loop_
_entity.id
_entity.type
_entity.pdbx_description
1 polymer ?
#
loop_
_entity_poly.entity_id
_entity_poly.type
_entity_poly.pdbx_seq_one_letter_code
_entity_poly.pdbx_strand_id
1 'polypeptide(L)'
;MRQGEGTSRAGRIRVERPFQYSGAVNASHSSAAASPARTRLLETASNVFYADGIRHVGVDRIIAEAQVTRATFYRHFPSKEDLVLAHVEQRDQQIRSAVTEAFRTTTDPEALLIMLMAGIGEEICGPGFRGCPFINAAAEYPDPEHPVRQAVQAHRSWFRQTVQNLVAAAGCPDSEHTTAVLVLLRDGAMAGGNLDDPASVRDHLMRTARAVLAEGRSVR
;
A
#
# COMPACT_ATOMS: atom_id res chain seq x y z
N MET A 1 38.23 -41.68 -0.79
CA MET A 1 38.02 -40.48 -1.58
C MET A 1 36.75 -40.63 -2.40
N ARG A 2 35.64 -40.04 -1.97
CA ARG A 2 34.48 -39.68 -2.80
C ARG A 2 33.89 -38.43 -2.18
N GLN A 3 34.05 -37.32 -2.87
CA GLN A 3 33.45 -36.05 -2.53
C GLN A 3 31.98 -36.12 -2.93
N GLY A 4 31.07 -35.84 -1.99
CA GLY A 4 29.65 -35.65 -2.22
C GLY A 4 29.35 -34.16 -2.31
N GLU A 5 29.12 -33.68 -3.51
CA GLU A 5 28.64 -32.31 -3.75
C GLU A 5 27.18 -32.17 -3.30
N GLY A 6 26.98 -31.43 -2.22
CA GLY A 6 25.66 -31.00 -1.76
C GLY A 6 25.20 -29.80 -2.58
N THR A 7 24.41 -30.03 -3.62
CA THR A 7 23.72 -28.97 -4.35
C THR A 7 22.62 -28.37 -3.48
N SER A 8 22.85 -27.16 -3.01
CA SER A 8 21.85 -26.31 -2.37
C SER A 8 20.72 -26.01 -3.35
N ARG A 9 19.56 -26.58 -3.06
CA ARG A 9 18.30 -26.28 -3.77
C ARG A 9 17.81 -24.91 -3.30
N ALA A 10 18.23 -23.84 -3.98
CA ALA A 10 17.59 -22.55 -3.86
C ALA A 10 16.12 -22.69 -4.28
N GLY A 11 15.22 -22.66 -3.31
CA GLY A 11 13.78 -22.66 -3.54
C GLY A 11 13.39 -21.41 -4.34
N ARG A 12 12.98 -21.61 -5.58
CA ARG A 12 12.41 -20.53 -6.38
C ARG A 12 11.15 -20.03 -5.67
N ILE A 13 11.17 -18.76 -5.24
CA ILE A 13 9.98 -18.06 -4.78
C ILE A 13 8.99 -18.10 -5.94
N ARG A 14 7.92 -18.87 -5.78
CA ARG A 14 6.80 -18.88 -6.71
C ARG A 14 6.06 -17.56 -6.51
N VAL A 15 6.40 -16.55 -7.31
CA VAL A 15 5.57 -15.35 -7.43
C VAL A 15 4.26 -15.84 -8.06
N GLU A 16 3.28 -16.13 -7.24
CA GLU A 16 1.93 -16.43 -7.73
C GLU A 16 1.48 -15.23 -8.55
N ARG A 17 0.87 -15.54 -9.70
CA ARG A 17 0.33 -14.52 -10.60
C ARG A 17 -0.48 -13.52 -9.78
N PRO A 18 -0.44 -12.22 -10.12
CA PRO A 18 -1.22 -11.23 -9.40
C PRO A 18 -2.66 -11.71 -9.32
N PHE A 19 -3.18 -11.77 -8.10
CA PHE A 19 -4.54 -12.18 -7.81
C PHE A 19 -5.50 -11.36 -8.67
N GLN A 20 -6.08 -11.99 -9.69
CA GLN A 20 -7.14 -11.38 -10.48
C GLN A 20 -8.37 -11.31 -9.59
N TYR A 21 -8.75 -10.12 -9.20
CA TYR A 21 -10.02 -9.84 -8.54
C TYR A 21 -11.15 -10.28 -9.48
N SER A 22 -11.70 -11.47 -9.23
CA SER A 22 -12.88 -11.99 -9.91
C SER A 22 -14.12 -11.49 -9.18
N GLY A 23 -14.28 -10.18 -9.11
CA GLY A 23 -15.55 -9.55 -8.89
C GLY A 23 -16.06 -9.17 -10.28
N ALA A 24 -17.12 -9.84 -10.75
CA ALA A 24 -17.78 -9.49 -11.99
C ALA A 24 -18.40 -8.10 -11.90
N VAL A 25 -17.57 -7.09 -12.09
CA VAL A 25 -17.99 -5.76 -12.49
C VAL A 25 -17.70 -5.70 -13.98
N ASN A 26 -18.74 -5.52 -14.80
CA ASN A 26 -18.67 -5.41 -16.24
C ASN A 26 -17.49 -4.52 -16.66
N ALA A 27 -16.39 -5.13 -17.02
CA ALA A 27 -15.22 -4.49 -17.59
C ALA A 27 -15.44 -4.31 -19.10
N SER A 28 -16.29 -3.36 -19.47
CA SER A 28 -16.26 -2.69 -20.77
C SER A 28 -15.55 -1.34 -20.63
N HIS A 29 -14.30 -1.36 -20.23
CA HIS A 29 -13.40 -0.23 -20.41
C HIS A 29 -12.18 -0.70 -21.20
N SER A 30 -12.26 -0.48 -22.50
CA SER A 30 -11.15 -0.53 -23.44
C SER A 30 -9.96 0.23 -22.83
N SER A 31 -8.76 -0.27 -23.05
CA SER A 31 -7.47 0.38 -22.71
C SER A 31 -7.24 1.62 -23.60
N ALA A 32 -8.12 2.61 -23.49
CA ALA A 32 -7.89 3.94 -24.00
C ALA A 32 -7.05 4.70 -22.97
N ALA A 33 -5.99 5.37 -23.40
CA ALA A 33 -5.18 6.25 -22.56
C ALA A 33 -6.10 7.15 -21.74
N ALA A 34 -5.90 7.18 -20.40
CA ALA A 34 -6.78 7.93 -19.51
C ALA A 34 -6.91 9.38 -19.98
N SER A 35 -8.14 9.87 -20.12
CA SER A 35 -8.38 11.25 -20.57
C SER A 35 -7.61 12.25 -19.69
N PRO A 36 -6.91 13.25 -20.27
CA PRO A 36 -6.19 14.26 -19.48
C PRO A 36 -7.05 14.94 -18.41
N ALA A 37 -8.35 15.10 -18.67
CA ALA A 37 -9.29 15.65 -17.69
C ALA A 37 -9.52 14.68 -16.51
N ARG A 38 -9.63 13.37 -16.79
CA ARG A 38 -9.76 12.35 -15.73
C ARG A 38 -8.52 12.31 -14.84
N THR A 39 -7.35 12.35 -15.44
CA THR A 39 -6.07 12.38 -14.71
C THR A 39 -5.98 13.60 -13.81
N ARG A 40 -6.23 14.81 -14.33
CA ARG A 40 -6.22 16.03 -13.51
C ARG A 40 -7.23 15.98 -12.36
N LEU A 41 -8.46 15.50 -12.60
CA LEU A 41 -9.46 15.35 -11.55
C LEU A 41 -8.97 14.42 -10.43
N LEU A 42 -8.39 13.29 -10.80
CA LEU A 42 -7.91 12.30 -9.83
C LEU A 42 -6.69 12.80 -9.06
N GLU A 43 -5.74 13.44 -9.72
CA GLU A 43 -4.56 14.07 -9.06
C GLU A 43 -4.98 15.19 -8.10
N THR A 44 -5.86 16.08 -8.54
CA THR A 44 -6.39 17.15 -7.70
C THR A 44 -7.11 16.58 -6.48
N ALA A 45 -8.02 15.62 -6.70
CA ALA A 45 -8.76 14.97 -5.63
C ALA A 45 -7.82 14.26 -4.64
N SER A 46 -6.80 13.57 -5.13
CA SER A 46 -5.81 12.88 -4.28
C SER A 46 -5.10 13.85 -3.34
N ASN A 47 -4.69 15.00 -3.86
CA ASN A 47 -4.01 16.03 -3.06
C ASN A 47 -4.94 16.62 -1.98
N VAL A 48 -6.15 17.06 -2.37
CA VAL A 48 -7.06 17.72 -1.42
C VAL A 48 -7.69 16.73 -0.43
N PHE A 49 -7.97 15.47 -0.83
CA PHE A 49 -8.46 14.45 0.09
C PHE A 49 -7.42 14.11 1.15
N TYR A 50 -6.16 14.01 0.75
CA TYR A 50 -5.09 13.71 1.69
C TYR A 50 -4.79 14.89 2.63
N ALA A 51 -4.85 16.12 2.12
CA ALA A 51 -4.58 17.32 2.92
C ALA A 51 -5.71 17.64 3.90
N ASP A 52 -6.97 17.58 3.47
CA ASP A 52 -8.11 18.16 4.17
C ASP A 52 -9.16 17.15 4.61
N GLY A 53 -8.99 15.86 4.27
CA GLY A 53 -9.94 14.79 4.54
C GLY A 53 -11.03 14.66 3.46
N ILE A 54 -11.48 13.44 3.24
CA ILE A 54 -12.39 13.13 2.13
C ILE A 54 -13.76 13.79 2.32
N ARG A 55 -14.32 13.74 3.53
CA ARG A 55 -15.67 14.26 3.80
C ARG A 55 -15.75 15.78 3.67
N HIS A 56 -14.70 16.49 4.08
CA HIS A 56 -14.66 17.96 4.06
C HIS A 56 -14.51 18.56 2.65
N VAL A 57 -13.99 17.79 1.71
CA VAL A 57 -13.75 18.27 0.34
C VAL A 57 -15.00 18.07 -0.52
N GLY A 58 -15.63 19.16 -0.96
CA GLY A 58 -16.77 19.16 -1.86
C GLY A 58 -16.36 18.98 -3.33
N VAL A 59 -17.27 18.45 -4.15
CA VAL A 59 -17.05 18.26 -5.61
C VAL A 59 -16.77 19.60 -6.31
N ASP A 60 -17.40 20.69 -5.88
CA ASP A 60 -17.20 22.02 -6.49
C ASP A 60 -15.78 22.53 -6.34
N ARG A 61 -15.15 22.28 -5.19
CA ARG A 61 -13.75 22.60 -4.98
C ARG A 61 -12.84 21.81 -5.92
N ILE A 62 -13.08 20.51 -6.05
CA ILE A 62 -12.29 19.64 -6.95
C ILE A 62 -12.42 20.12 -8.40
N ILE A 63 -13.63 20.44 -8.84
CA ILE A 63 -13.93 20.98 -10.18
C ILE A 63 -13.14 22.26 -10.43
N ALA A 64 -13.18 23.19 -9.47
CA ALA A 64 -12.51 24.49 -9.56
C ALA A 64 -10.97 24.33 -9.63
N GLU A 65 -10.38 23.53 -8.70
CA GLU A 65 -8.94 23.32 -8.65
C GLU A 65 -8.42 22.49 -9.85
N ALA A 66 -9.18 21.50 -10.33
CA ALA A 66 -8.83 20.72 -11.53
C ALA A 66 -9.06 21.50 -12.84
N GLN A 67 -9.66 22.67 -12.78
CA GLN A 67 -10.00 23.51 -13.94
C GLN A 67 -10.79 22.76 -15.03
N VAL A 68 -11.84 22.05 -14.61
CA VAL A 68 -12.76 21.35 -15.49
C VAL A 68 -14.19 21.85 -15.31
N THR A 69 -15.08 21.51 -16.26
CA THR A 69 -16.50 21.81 -16.09
C THR A 69 -17.21 20.73 -15.25
N ARG A 70 -18.33 21.08 -14.63
CA ARG A 70 -19.19 20.13 -13.90
C ARG A 70 -19.62 18.96 -14.79
N ALA A 71 -19.98 19.21 -16.04
CA ALA A 71 -20.31 18.17 -17.01
C ALA A 71 -19.12 17.23 -17.29
N THR A 72 -17.90 17.77 -17.33
CA THR A 72 -16.68 16.96 -17.50
C THR A 72 -16.43 16.09 -16.27
N PHE A 73 -16.64 16.60 -15.05
CA PHE A 73 -16.53 15.81 -13.85
C PHE A 73 -17.47 14.60 -13.88
N TYR A 74 -18.78 14.83 -14.02
CA TYR A 74 -19.77 13.75 -13.98
C TYR A 74 -19.69 12.77 -15.14
N ARG A 75 -19.09 13.16 -16.27
CA ARG A 75 -18.77 12.22 -17.36
C ARG A 75 -17.69 11.22 -16.95
N HIS A 76 -16.73 11.59 -16.09
CA HIS A 76 -15.63 10.73 -15.67
C HIS A 76 -15.88 10.03 -14.33
N PHE A 77 -16.58 10.68 -13.44
CA PHE A 77 -16.91 10.19 -12.10
C PHE A 77 -18.38 10.50 -11.81
N PRO A 78 -19.27 9.50 -11.92
CA PRO A 78 -20.71 9.68 -11.70
C PRO A 78 -21.07 10.25 -10.34
N SER A 79 -20.24 9.97 -9.32
CA SER A 79 -20.39 10.48 -7.97
C SER A 79 -19.04 10.89 -7.37
N LYS A 80 -19.08 11.52 -6.19
CA LYS A 80 -17.88 11.77 -5.39
C LYS A 80 -17.26 10.45 -4.90
N GLU A 81 -18.10 9.50 -4.53
CA GLU A 81 -17.70 8.17 -4.06
C GLU A 81 -16.92 7.40 -5.13
N ASP A 82 -17.30 7.51 -6.42
CA ASP A 82 -16.53 6.91 -7.53
C ASP A 82 -15.13 7.53 -7.66
N LEU A 83 -15.03 8.84 -7.45
CA LEU A 83 -13.73 9.52 -7.44
C LEU A 83 -12.87 9.12 -6.24
N VAL A 84 -13.48 8.96 -5.05
CA VAL A 84 -12.78 8.48 -3.84
C VAL A 84 -12.31 7.04 -4.02
N LEU A 85 -13.16 6.17 -4.57
CA LEU A 85 -12.77 4.79 -4.89
C LEU A 85 -11.57 4.78 -5.83
N ALA A 86 -11.64 5.54 -6.92
CA ALA A 86 -10.54 5.64 -7.89
C ALA A 86 -9.24 6.18 -7.25
N HIS A 87 -9.34 7.12 -6.29
CA HIS A 87 -8.19 7.61 -5.52
C HIS A 87 -7.53 6.50 -4.69
N VAL A 88 -8.33 5.72 -3.95
CA VAL A 88 -7.83 4.61 -3.12
C VAL A 88 -7.19 3.53 -3.99
N GLU A 89 -7.83 3.16 -5.10
CA GLU A 89 -7.33 2.17 -6.06
C GLU A 89 -6.03 2.64 -6.74
N GLN A 90 -5.94 3.91 -7.12
CA GLN A 90 -4.72 4.48 -7.70
C GLN A 90 -3.55 4.41 -6.71
N ARG A 91 -3.79 4.74 -5.43
CA ARG A 91 -2.76 4.66 -4.40
C ARG A 91 -2.31 3.21 -4.16
N ASP A 92 -3.24 2.27 -4.12
CA ASP A 92 -2.93 0.83 -4.04
C ASP A 92 -2.05 0.38 -5.21
N GLN A 93 -2.43 0.74 -6.45
CA GLN A 93 -1.66 0.41 -7.64
C GLN A 93 -0.23 1.00 -7.61
N GLN A 94 -0.05 2.23 -7.14
CA GLN A 94 1.26 2.85 -6.99
C GLN A 94 2.16 2.07 -6.03
N ILE A 95 1.63 1.67 -4.87
CA ILE A 95 2.38 0.89 -3.88
C ILE A 95 2.71 -0.50 -4.42
N ARG A 96 1.76 -1.19 -5.05
CA ARG A 96 2.02 -2.51 -5.67
C ARG A 96 3.10 -2.43 -6.74
N SER A 97 3.08 -1.39 -7.56
CA SER A 97 4.08 -1.16 -8.60
C SER A 97 5.47 -0.93 -8.00
N ALA A 98 5.57 -0.12 -6.94
CA ALA A 98 6.83 0.13 -6.23
C ALA A 98 7.38 -1.16 -5.59
N VAL A 99 6.53 -1.97 -4.96
CA VAL A 99 6.93 -3.28 -4.39
C VAL A 99 7.37 -4.25 -5.49
N THR A 100 6.66 -4.29 -6.61
CA THR A 100 7.03 -5.14 -7.75
C THR A 100 8.38 -4.74 -8.32
N GLU A 101 8.67 -3.44 -8.39
CA GLU A 101 9.97 -2.95 -8.85
C GLU A 101 11.10 -3.28 -7.85
N ALA A 102 10.84 -3.16 -6.55
CA ALA A 102 11.79 -3.59 -5.52
C ALA A 102 12.16 -5.08 -5.67
N PHE A 103 11.20 -5.94 -6.03
CA PHE A 103 11.42 -7.38 -6.24
C PHE A 103 12.31 -7.70 -7.45
N ARG A 104 12.57 -6.72 -8.32
CA ARG A 104 13.53 -6.86 -9.42
C ARG A 104 14.98 -6.58 -9.00
N THR A 105 15.17 -5.89 -7.87
CA THR A 105 16.51 -5.48 -7.41
C THR A 105 17.23 -6.55 -6.62
N THR A 106 16.49 -7.40 -5.92
CA THR A 106 17.04 -8.51 -5.13
C THR A 106 16.02 -9.63 -4.97
N THR A 107 16.51 -10.85 -4.73
CA THR A 107 15.69 -12.02 -4.37
C THR A 107 15.83 -12.40 -2.89
N ASP A 108 16.62 -11.65 -2.12
CA ASP A 108 16.77 -11.86 -0.68
C ASP A 108 15.52 -11.38 0.07
N PRO A 109 14.75 -12.29 0.72
CA PRO A 109 13.49 -11.94 1.37
C PRO A 109 13.67 -10.94 2.53
N GLU A 110 14.76 -11.05 3.27
CA GLU A 110 15.06 -10.12 4.37
C GLU A 110 15.38 -8.73 3.84
N ALA A 111 16.21 -8.63 2.81
CA ALA A 111 16.49 -7.36 2.15
C ALA A 111 15.22 -6.70 1.62
N LEU A 112 14.31 -7.47 1.00
CA LEU A 112 13.01 -6.98 0.53
C LEU A 112 12.12 -6.47 1.66
N LEU A 113 12.06 -7.18 2.80
CA LEU A 113 11.32 -6.71 3.99
C LEU A 113 11.89 -5.40 4.52
N ILE A 114 13.20 -5.29 4.62
CA ILE A 114 13.87 -4.07 5.08
C ILE A 114 13.65 -2.91 4.09
N MET A 115 13.70 -3.17 2.78
CA MET A 115 13.37 -2.16 1.76
C MET A 115 11.91 -1.69 1.87
N LEU A 116 10.97 -2.60 2.12
CA LEU A 116 9.57 -2.27 2.32
C LEU A 116 9.37 -1.36 3.54
N MET A 117 10.00 -1.68 4.67
CA MET A 117 9.95 -0.84 5.88
C MET A 117 10.68 0.50 5.69
N ALA A 118 11.79 0.52 4.95
CA ALA A 118 12.48 1.75 4.61
C ALA A 118 11.63 2.67 3.75
N GLY A 119 10.94 2.14 2.73
CA GLY A 119 10.01 2.92 1.91
C GLY A 119 8.88 3.56 2.72
N ILE A 120 8.36 2.85 3.74
CA ILE A 120 7.39 3.41 4.69
C ILE A 120 8.04 4.54 5.51
N GLY A 121 9.28 4.35 5.98
CA GLY A 121 10.02 5.37 6.70
C GLY A 121 10.28 6.64 5.89
N GLU A 122 10.61 6.50 4.62
CA GLU A 122 10.77 7.62 3.69
C GLU A 122 9.44 8.35 3.43
N GLU A 123 8.32 7.62 3.30
CA GLU A 123 7.00 8.20 3.18
C GLU A 123 6.64 9.03 4.42
N ILE A 124 6.92 8.54 5.62
CA ILE A 124 6.71 9.24 6.89
C ILE A 124 7.51 10.55 6.96
N CYS A 125 8.74 10.56 6.46
CA CYS A 125 9.58 11.76 6.42
C CYS A 125 9.28 12.67 5.24
N GLY A 126 8.35 12.29 4.36
CA GLY A 126 7.99 13.06 3.17
C GLY A 126 7.24 14.36 3.51
N PRO A 127 7.35 15.38 2.66
CA PRO A 127 6.66 16.65 2.89
C PRO A 127 5.15 16.47 2.89
N GLY A 128 4.47 17.09 3.86
CA GLY A 128 3.02 17.05 3.96
C GLY A 128 2.45 15.69 4.38
N PHE A 129 3.24 14.83 5.00
CA PHE A 129 2.77 13.53 5.51
C PHE A 129 1.65 13.73 6.55
N ARG A 130 0.54 13.01 6.38
CA ARG A 130 -0.67 13.06 7.23
C ARG A 130 -1.19 11.67 7.62
N GLY A 131 -0.28 10.72 7.79
CA GLY A 131 -0.62 9.34 8.12
C GLY A 131 -0.96 8.49 6.89
N CYS A 132 -1.42 7.27 7.15
CA CYS A 132 -1.74 6.31 6.10
C CYS A 132 -3.04 6.68 5.39
N PRO A 133 -3.04 6.91 4.06
CA PRO A 133 -4.25 7.25 3.32
C PRO A 133 -5.35 6.17 3.40
N PHE A 134 -4.98 4.90 3.53
CA PHE A 134 -5.94 3.81 3.70
C PHE A 134 -6.58 3.79 5.09
N ILE A 135 -5.82 4.06 6.15
CA ILE A 135 -6.35 4.17 7.51
C ILE A 135 -7.28 5.38 7.59
N ASN A 136 -6.88 6.51 7.00
CA ASN A 136 -7.70 7.72 6.95
C ASN A 136 -9.02 7.45 6.20
N ALA A 137 -8.97 6.84 5.01
CA ALA A 137 -10.16 6.47 4.27
C ALA A 137 -11.05 5.49 5.04
N ALA A 138 -10.48 4.50 5.73
CA ALA A 138 -11.22 3.55 6.54
C ALA A 138 -11.97 4.20 7.71
N ALA A 139 -11.41 5.25 8.31
CA ALA A 139 -12.05 6.01 9.38
C ALA A 139 -13.27 6.80 8.86
N GLU A 140 -13.19 7.29 7.63
CA GLU A 140 -14.28 8.03 6.99
C GLU A 140 -15.36 7.12 6.37
N TYR A 141 -15.04 5.86 6.05
CA TYR A 141 -15.96 4.86 5.49
C TYR A 141 -16.02 3.61 6.39
N PRO A 142 -16.76 3.67 7.51
CA PRO A 142 -16.79 2.58 8.49
C PRO A 142 -17.62 1.36 8.04
N ASP A 143 -18.56 1.54 7.11
CA ASP A 143 -19.40 0.45 6.59
C ASP A 143 -18.56 -0.56 5.80
N PRO A 144 -18.48 -1.85 6.23
CA PRO A 144 -17.69 -2.87 5.56
C PRO A 144 -18.15 -3.18 4.13
N GLU A 145 -19.43 -2.94 3.82
CA GLU A 145 -19.99 -3.17 2.47
C GLU A 145 -19.76 -2.00 1.53
N HIS A 146 -19.30 -0.87 2.03
CA HIS A 146 -19.02 0.29 1.17
C HIS A 146 -17.84 0.02 0.24
N PRO A 147 -17.91 0.32 -1.09
CA PRO A 147 -16.86 0.02 -2.05
C PRO A 147 -15.48 0.57 -1.68
N VAL A 148 -15.41 1.80 -1.14
CA VAL A 148 -14.16 2.40 -0.65
C VAL A 148 -13.57 1.57 0.51
N ARG A 149 -14.41 1.10 1.44
CA ARG A 149 -13.97 0.25 2.55
C ARG A 149 -13.45 -1.09 2.06
N GLN A 150 -14.11 -1.68 1.09
CA GLN A 150 -13.67 -2.93 0.46
C GLN A 150 -12.32 -2.77 -0.26
N ALA A 151 -12.11 -1.66 -0.98
CA ALA A 151 -10.82 -1.35 -1.61
C ALA A 151 -9.69 -1.20 -0.57
N VAL A 152 -9.95 -0.53 0.55
CA VAL A 152 -9.00 -0.44 1.67
C VAL A 152 -8.68 -1.84 2.23
N GLN A 153 -9.69 -2.68 2.43
CA GLN A 153 -9.51 -4.04 2.95
C GLN A 153 -8.71 -4.92 1.97
N ALA A 154 -8.95 -4.78 0.67
CA ALA A 154 -8.19 -5.48 -0.36
C ALA A 154 -6.71 -5.10 -0.34
N HIS A 155 -6.40 -3.79 -0.22
CA HIS A 155 -5.03 -3.32 -0.02
C HIS A 155 -4.38 -3.91 1.23
N ARG A 156 -5.08 -3.87 2.37
CA ARG A 156 -4.56 -4.38 3.64
C ARG A 156 -4.27 -5.87 3.58
N SER A 157 -5.17 -6.65 2.98
CA SER A 157 -5.00 -8.10 2.81
C SER A 157 -3.79 -8.41 1.90
N TRP A 158 -3.65 -7.69 0.79
CA TRP A 158 -2.50 -7.83 -0.09
C TRP A 158 -1.18 -7.49 0.63
N PHE A 159 -1.13 -6.37 1.37
CA PHE A 159 0.08 -5.96 2.10
C PHE A 159 0.47 -7.01 3.14
N ARG A 160 -0.50 -7.46 3.96
CA ARG A 160 -0.28 -8.53 4.94
C ARG A 160 0.25 -9.81 4.30
N GLN A 161 -0.35 -10.25 3.19
CA GLN A 161 0.09 -11.46 2.47
C GLN A 161 1.50 -11.29 1.90
N THR A 162 1.82 -10.11 1.37
CA THR A 162 3.17 -9.81 0.86
C THR A 162 4.21 -9.91 1.97
N VAL A 163 3.96 -9.30 3.12
CA VAL A 163 4.85 -9.39 4.29
C VAL A 163 4.97 -10.84 4.77
N GLN A 164 3.85 -11.57 4.85
CA GLN A 164 3.85 -12.98 5.31
C GLN A 164 4.68 -13.89 4.40
N ASN A 165 4.56 -13.73 3.10
CA ASN A 165 5.34 -14.50 2.13
C ASN A 165 6.84 -14.23 2.27
N LEU A 166 7.22 -12.97 2.48
CA LEU A 166 8.62 -12.60 2.70
C LEU A 166 9.17 -13.10 4.03
N VAL A 167 8.39 -12.98 5.12
CA VAL A 167 8.75 -13.48 6.46
C VAL A 167 8.95 -14.99 6.44
N ALA A 168 8.04 -15.74 5.80
CA ALA A 168 8.17 -17.18 5.65
C ALA A 168 9.40 -17.55 4.82
N ALA A 169 9.65 -16.85 3.70
CA ALA A 169 10.81 -17.07 2.85
C ALA A 169 12.13 -16.68 3.55
N ALA A 170 12.12 -15.75 4.50
CA ALA A 170 13.26 -15.40 5.35
C ALA A 170 13.55 -16.44 6.44
N GLY A 171 12.74 -17.51 6.54
CA GLY A 171 12.95 -18.62 7.46
C GLY A 171 12.47 -18.40 8.89
N CYS A 172 11.50 -17.50 9.11
CA CYS A 172 10.87 -17.33 10.42
C CYS A 172 9.86 -18.47 10.67
N PRO A 173 10.04 -19.32 11.69
CA PRO A 173 9.15 -20.46 11.97
C PRO A 173 7.71 -20.03 12.25
N ASP A 174 7.51 -18.99 13.07
CA ASP A 174 6.21 -18.38 13.31
C ASP A 174 6.02 -17.15 12.42
N SER A 175 5.82 -17.40 11.13
CA SER A 175 5.63 -16.34 10.15
C SER A 175 4.33 -15.56 10.34
N GLU A 176 3.30 -16.16 10.93
CA GLU A 176 2.03 -15.50 11.20
C GLU A 176 2.18 -14.43 12.29
N HIS A 177 2.77 -14.80 13.42
CA HIS A 177 3.02 -13.86 14.53
C HIS A 177 3.98 -12.73 14.09
N THR A 178 5.12 -13.09 13.49
CA THR A 178 6.10 -12.12 13.01
C THR A 178 5.46 -11.12 12.03
N THR A 179 4.62 -11.59 11.12
CA THR A 179 3.85 -10.74 10.20
C THR A 179 2.90 -9.82 10.96
N ALA A 180 2.16 -10.33 11.93
CA ALA A 180 1.24 -9.53 12.73
C ALA A 180 1.97 -8.38 13.43
N VAL A 181 3.13 -8.66 14.04
CA VAL A 181 3.97 -7.65 14.72
C VAL A 181 4.48 -6.59 13.72
N LEU A 182 4.99 -7.00 12.56
CA LEU A 182 5.46 -6.06 11.53
C LEU A 182 4.35 -5.17 10.98
N VAL A 183 3.14 -5.71 10.79
CA VAL A 183 1.97 -4.94 10.33
C VAL A 183 1.53 -3.95 11.41
N LEU A 184 1.49 -4.36 12.69
CA LEU A 184 1.19 -3.45 13.81
C LEU A 184 2.24 -2.36 13.95
N LEU A 185 3.52 -2.70 13.82
CA LEU A 185 4.62 -1.75 13.85
C LEU A 185 4.49 -0.70 12.74
N ARG A 186 4.20 -1.16 11.51
CA ARG A 186 3.93 -0.27 10.37
C ARG A 186 2.75 0.67 10.63
N ASP A 187 1.63 0.14 11.13
CA ASP A 187 0.43 0.95 11.39
C ASP A 187 0.71 1.99 12.49
N GLY A 188 1.43 1.59 13.56
CA GLY A 188 1.89 2.50 14.60
C GLY A 188 2.84 3.59 14.08
N ALA A 189 3.80 3.24 13.23
CA ALA A 189 4.71 4.19 12.63
C ALA A 189 4.01 5.20 11.71
N MET A 190 3.02 4.75 10.92
CA MET A 190 2.23 5.65 10.07
C MET A 190 1.35 6.62 10.87
N ALA A 191 0.90 6.24 12.06
CA ALA A 191 0.19 7.14 12.97
C ALA A 191 1.18 8.06 13.71
N GLY A 192 2.24 7.50 14.26
CA GLY A 192 3.27 8.23 15.01
C GLY A 192 3.97 9.30 14.18
N GLY A 193 4.30 9.01 12.92
CA GLY A 193 4.95 9.97 12.03
C GLY A 193 4.13 11.23 11.73
N ASN A 194 2.81 11.19 11.98
CA ASN A 194 1.94 12.36 11.89
C ASN A 194 1.81 13.14 13.22
N LEU A 195 2.24 12.52 14.34
CA LEU A 195 2.05 13.05 15.69
C LEU A 195 3.36 13.48 16.34
N ASP A 196 4.44 12.78 16.00
CA ASP A 196 5.76 12.93 16.62
C ASP A 196 6.81 13.39 15.60
N ASP A 197 8.09 13.40 15.98
CA ASP A 197 9.19 13.67 15.06
C ASP A 197 9.33 12.53 14.02
N PRO A 198 9.09 12.79 12.73
CA PRO A 198 9.10 11.76 11.69
C PRO A 198 10.43 11.02 11.57
N ALA A 199 11.57 11.70 11.77
CA ALA A 199 12.88 11.07 11.69
C ALA A 199 13.10 10.05 12.83
N SER A 200 12.69 10.41 14.03
CA SER A 200 12.72 9.51 15.19
C SER A 200 11.82 8.29 14.97
N VAL A 201 10.60 8.51 14.46
CA VAL A 201 9.66 7.40 14.17
C VAL A 201 10.22 6.46 13.11
N ARG A 202 10.80 6.99 12.02
CA ARG A 202 11.48 6.17 10.99
C ARG A 202 12.61 5.34 11.59
N ASP A 203 13.45 5.93 12.42
CA ASP A 203 14.60 5.24 13.01
C ASP A 203 14.16 4.13 13.98
N HIS A 204 13.09 4.36 14.75
CA HIS A 204 12.48 3.35 15.60
C HIS A 204 11.83 2.23 14.76
N LEU A 205 11.10 2.56 13.70
CA LEU A 205 10.53 1.59 12.78
C LEU A 205 11.61 0.65 12.25
N MET A 206 12.70 1.21 11.70
CA MET A 206 13.78 0.43 11.11
C MET A 206 14.52 -0.47 12.10
N ARG A 207 14.81 0.06 13.29
CA ARG A 207 15.48 -0.71 14.35
C ARG A 207 14.60 -1.85 14.85
N THR A 208 13.34 -1.58 15.12
CA THR A 208 12.40 -2.59 15.62
C THR A 208 12.09 -3.65 14.57
N ALA A 209 11.91 -3.27 13.31
CA ALA A 209 11.69 -4.25 12.24
C ALA A 209 12.85 -5.24 12.10
N ARG A 210 14.11 -4.77 12.17
CA ARG A 210 15.28 -5.66 12.18
C ARG A 210 15.33 -6.58 13.41
N ALA A 211 15.01 -6.07 14.59
CA ALA A 211 14.97 -6.87 15.80
C ALA A 211 13.91 -7.98 15.73
N VAL A 212 12.69 -7.65 15.29
CA VAL A 212 11.59 -8.60 15.10
C VAL A 212 11.96 -9.71 14.11
N LEU A 213 12.62 -9.38 13.00
CA LEU A 213 13.07 -10.38 12.03
C LEU A 213 14.18 -11.27 12.59
N ALA A 214 15.12 -10.71 13.32
CA ALA A 214 16.20 -11.48 13.95
C ALA A 214 15.66 -12.44 15.03
N GLU A 215 14.75 -11.99 15.88
CA GLU A 215 14.07 -12.79 16.90
C GLU A 215 13.22 -13.89 16.25
N GLY A 216 12.40 -13.54 15.25
CA GLY A 216 11.54 -14.49 14.54
C GLY A 216 12.29 -15.66 13.91
N ARG A 217 13.57 -15.50 13.55
CA ARG A 217 14.43 -16.59 13.06
C ARG A 217 15.09 -17.41 14.16
N SER A 218 15.20 -16.86 15.35
CA SER A 218 15.91 -17.51 16.49
C SER A 218 15.03 -18.44 17.29
N VAL A 219 13.70 -18.38 17.12
CA VAL A 219 12.73 -19.28 17.77
C VAL A 219 12.80 -20.64 17.06
N ARG A 220 13.41 -21.64 17.72
CA ARG A 220 13.47 -23.03 17.27
C ARG A 220 12.37 -23.86 17.91
#